data_f0fd4a2796c4c497351521ec999378ff
#
_entry.id   f0fd4a2796c4c497351521ec999378ff
#
_cell.length_a   1.000
_cell.length_b   1.000
_cell.length_c   1.000
_cell.angle_alpha   90.00
_cell.angle_beta   90.00
_cell.angle_gamma   90.00
#
_symmetry.space_group_name_H-M   'P 1'
#
loop_
_entity.id
_entity.type
_entity.pdbx_description
1 polymer ?
#
loop_
_entity_poly.entity_id
_entity_poly.type
_entity_poly.pdbx_seq_one_letter_code
_entity_poly.pdbx_strand_id
1 'polypeptide(L)'
;MARSKSNAVNWFLHRITGTFLVFMLITHFWVQHYDHQVASVTTDVVAEQGQMPTYPEAAQEGVKARFGEDAAVTPYQVVMQRLADPVYAVLWKGFNILFLVVALHHGFYGLNNVLTDYIRNPMGRIVARTLSWSLAAVLLVIGLYSVITAGW
;
A
#
# COMPACT_ATOMS: atom_id res chain seq x y z
N MET A 1 -8.52 -39.93 -7.54
CA MET A 1 -7.48 -38.87 -7.57
C MET A 1 -7.52 -38.13 -6.25
N ALA A 2 -6.56 -38.30 -5.37
CA ALA A 2 -6.46 -37.55 -4.12
C ALA A 2 -6.08 -36.10 -4.44
N ARG A 3 -7.01 -35.16 -4.23
CA ARG A 3 -6.71 -33.72 -4.25
C ARG A 3 -5.64 -33.48 -3.18
N SER A 4 -4.47 -33.01 -3.60
CA SER A 4 -3.38 -32.71 -2.66
C SER A 4 -3.88 -31.73 -1.58
N LYS A 5 -3.58 -32.04 -0.31
CA LYS A 5 -3.94 -31.16 0.85
C LYS A 5 -3.42 -29.73 0.66
N SER A 6 -2.30 -29.56 -0.04
CA SER A 6 -1.73 -28.26 -0.38
C SER A 6 -2.66 -27.39 -1.26
N ASN A 7 -3.42 -27.99 -2.18
CA ASN A 7 -4.35 -27.26 -3.02
C ASN A 7 -5.55 -26.71 -2.26
N ALA A 8 -6.06 -27.45 -1.25
CA ALA A 8 -7.16 -27.01 -0.41
C ALA A 8 -6.74 -25.85 0.50
N VAL A 9 -5.56 -25.93 1.08
CA VAL A 9 -5.00 -24.86 1.94
C VAL A 9 -4.76 -23.60 1.12
N ASN A 10 -4.13 -23.72 -0.04
CA ASN A 10 -3.88 -22.55 -0.91
C ASN A 10 -5.18 -21.88 -1.39
N TRP A 11 -6.19 -22.67 -1.72
CA TRP A 11 -7.51 -22.17 -2.09
C TRP A 11 -8.18 -21.40 -0.93
N PHE A 12 -8.09 -21.95 0.28
CA PHE A 12 -8.64 -21.33 1.48
C PHE A 12 -7.91 -20.03 1.84
N LEU A 13 -6.57 -20.05 1.84
CA LEU A 13 -5.73 -18.87 2.08
C LEU A 13 -6.02 -17.77 1.07
N HIS A 14 -6.19 -18.12 -0.20
CA HIS A 14 -6.49 -17.13 -1.23
C HIS A 14 -7.81 -16.39 -0.97
N ARG A 15 -8.84 -17.08 -0.50
CA ARG A 15 -10.11 -16.46 -0.14
C ARG A 15 -10.02 -15.58 1.10
N ILE A 16 -9.35 -16.07 2.14
CA ILE A 16 -9.13 -15.28 3.37
C ILE A 16 -8.32 -14.03 3.06
N THR A 17 -7.22 -14.15 2.33
CA THR A 17 -6.40 -12.99 1.96
C THR A 17 -7.17 -11.99 1.11
N GLY A 18 -8.03 -12.44 0.19
CA GLY A 18 -8.91 -11.55 -0.59
C GLY A 18 -9.88 -10.77 0.27
N THR A 19 -10.56 -11.44 1.21
CA THR A 19 -11.47 -10.77 2.16
C THR A 19 -10.70 -9.79 3.04
N PHE A 20 -9.54 -10.20 3.56
CA PHE A 20 -8.70 -9.34 4.39
C PHE A 20 -8.21 -8.10 3.65
N LEU A 21 -7.85 -8.25 2.35
CA LEU A 21 -7.46 -7.12 1.50
C LEU A 21 -8.55 -6.07 1.35
N VAL A 22 -9.83 -6.46 1.30
CA VAL A 22 -10.93 -5.49 1.24
C VAL A 22 -10.91 -4.58 2.47
N PHE A 23 -10.77 -5.15 3.67
CA PHE A 23 -10.67 -4.37 4.91
C PHE A 23 -9.40 -3.49 4.93
N MET A 24 -8.27 -4.02 4.52
CA MET A 24 -7.02 -3.27 4.47
C MET A 24 -7.09 -2.12 3.47
N LEU A 25 -7.72 -2.32 2.31
CA LEU A 25 -7.92 -1.29 1.29
C LEU A 25 -8.82 -0.17 1.80
N ILE A 26 -9.93 -0.53 2.45
CA ILE A 26 -10.84 0.45 3.06
C ILE A 26 -10.10 1.26 4.14
N THR A 27 -9.35 0.59 5.02
CA THR A 27 -8.56 1.25 6.06
C THR A 27 -7.48 2.15 5.47
N HIS A 28 -6.73 1.66 4.47
CA HIS A 28 -5.71 2.44 3.78
C HIS A 28 -6.29 3.69 3.15
N PHE A 29 -7.38 3.53 2.39
CA PHE A 29 -8.07 4.64 1.74
C PHE A 29 -8.61 5.64 2.77
N TRP A 30 -9.26 5.14 3.84
CA TRP A 30 -9.81 5.99 4.90
C TRP A 30 -8.73 6.84 5.57
N VAL A 31 -7.64 6.22 6.01
CA VAL A 31 -6.54 6.94 6.68
C VAL A 31 -5.86 7.93 5.74
N GLN A 32 -5.70 7.60 4.45
CA GLN A 32 -5.03 8.49 3.49
C GLN A 32 -5.90 9.66 3.03
N HIS A 33 -7.22 9.47 2.95
CA HIS A 33 -8.10 10.44 2.29
C HIS A 33 -9.06 11.16 3.24
N TYR A 34 -9.41 10.54 4.38
CA TYR A 34 -10.41 11.08 5.31
C TYR A 34 -9.86 11.43 6.68
N ASP A 35 -8.63 11.07 7.00
CA ASP A 35 -8.02 11.54 8.24
C ASP A 35 -7.69 13.02 8.12
N HIS A 36 -8.46 13.84 8.82
CA HIS A 36 -8.35 15.31 8.84
C HIS A 36 -6.95 15.84 9.17
N GLN A 37 -6.08 15.00 9.68
CA GLN A 37 -4.69 15.38 9.95
C GLN A 37 -3.75 15.11 8.77
N VAL A 38 -4.13 14.33 7.74
CA VAL A 38 -3.21 13.95 6.66
C VAL A 38 -3.33 14.83 5.43
N ALA A 39 -4.30 15.52 5.22
CA ALA A 39 -4.66 16.44 4.17
C ALA A 39 -6.11 16.18 3.82
N SER A 40 -6.95 17.02 4.23
CA SER A 40 -8.14 17.24 3.46
C SER A 40 -7.73 17.85 2.12
N VAL A 41 -7.21 17.04 1.21
CA VAL A 41 -7.41 17.36 -0.21
C VAL A 41 -8.90 17.15 -0.41
N THR A 42 -9.68 18.08 0.12
CA THR A 42 -11.11 18.08 -0.07
C THR A 42 -11.35 18.31 -1.55
N THR A 43 -12.38 17.70 -2.06
CA THR A 43 -12.99 18.02 -3.36
C THR A 43 -13.19 19.53 -3.56
N ASP A 44 -13.24 20.31 -2.52
CA ASP A 44 -13.32 21.76 -2.52
C ASP A 44 -12.07 22.43 -3.10
N VAL A 45 -10.88 21.85 -2.92
CA VAL A 45 -9.63 22.37 -3.51
C VAL A 45 -9.56 22.14 -5.01
N VAL A 46 -10.19 21.07 -5.49
CA VAL A 46 -10.31 20.81 -6.95
C VAL A 46 -11.37 21.73 -7.57
N ALA A 47 -12.35 22.18 -6.80
CA ALA A 47 -13.41 23.06 -7.26
C ALA A 47 -12.99 24.54 -7.28
N GLU A 48 -12.11 24.98 -6.39
CA GLU A 48 -11.54 26.32 -6.38
C GLU A 48 -10.20 26.32 -7.15
N GLN A 49 -10.28 26.60 -8.43
CA GLN A 49 -9.14 26.67 -9.34
C GLN A 49 -7.95 27.46 -8.74
N GLY A 50 -6.93 26.74 -8.33
CA GLY A 50 -5.62 27.29 -8.01
C GLY A 50 -5.34 27.63 -6.55
N GLN A 51 -6.22 27.35 -5.61
CA GLN A 51 -5.91 27.52 -4.18
C GLN A 51 -5.22 26.27 -3.63
N MET A 52 -4.11 26.46 -2.92
CA MET A 52 -3.45 25.38 -2.17
C MET A 52 -4.37 24.88 -1.05
N PRO A 53 -4.41 23.55 -0.78
CA PRO A 53 -5.22 23.02 0.30
C PRO A 53 -4.82 23.65 1.63
N THR A 54 -5.83 24.12 2.38
CA THR A 54 -5.61 24.66 3.72
C THR A 54 -5.55 23.48 4.69
N TYR A 55 -4.40 23.29 5.30
CA TYR A 55 -4.23 22.25 6.33
C TYR A 55 -4.66 22.77 7.70
N PRO A 56 -5.10 21.89 8.63
CA PRO A 56 -5.32 22.27 10.02
C PRO A 56 -4.09 22.94 10.62
N GLU A 57 -4.30 23.93 11.48
CA GLU A 57 -3.23 24.75 12.08
C GLU A 57 -2.14 23.87 12.75
N ALA A 58 -2.56 22.84 13.51
CA ALA A 58 -1.63 21.89 14.13
C ALA A 58 -0.72 21.15 13.12
N ALA A 59 -1.22 20.86 11.91
CA ALA A 59 -0.41 20.25 10.85
C ALA A 59 0.56 21.27 10.26
N GLN A 60 0.13 22.53 10.08
CA GLN A 60 0.99 23.60 9.60
C GLN A 60 2.13 23.90 10.59
N GLU A 61 1.81 24.02 11.89
CA GLU A 61 2.79 24.23 12.95
C GLU A 61 3.80 23.06 13.02
N GLY A 62 3.32 21.82 12.96
CA GLY A 62 4.18 20.65 12.95
C GLY A 62 5.13 20.60 11.75
N VAL A 63 4.66 20.99 10.56
CA VAL A 63 5.50 21.08 9.35
C VAL A 63 6.55 22.18 9.50
N LYS A 64 6.15 23.37 9.96
CA LYS A 64 7.06 24.50 10.18
C LYS A 64 8.13 24.18 11.21
N ALA A 65 7.73 23.55 12.33
CA ALA A 65 8.67 23.14 13.37
C ALA A 65 9.74 22.16 12.87
N ARG A 66 9.38 21.28 11.93
CA ARG A 66 10.30 20.26 11.41
C ARG A 66 11.12 20.73 10.22
N PHE A 67 10.53 21.47 9.30
CA PHE A 67 11.12 21.82 8.01
C PHE A 67 11.53 23.30 7.89
N GLY A 68 11.21 24.11 8.89
CA GLY A 68 11.49 25.55 8.94
C GLY A 68 10.23 26.41 8.76
N GLU A 69 10.27 27.63 9.31
CA GLU A 69 9.13 28.58 9.31
C GLU A 69 8.63 28.93 7.89
N ASP A 70 9.56 28.95 6.91
CA ASP A 70 9.25 29.26 5.51
C ASP A 70 8.85 28.01 4.69
N ALA A 71 8.74 26.83 5.33
CA ALA A 71 8.39 25.61 4.64
C ALA A 71 6.96 25.66 4.11
N ALA A 72 6.81 25.36 2.81
CA ALA A 72 5.49 25.21 2.21
C ALA A 72 4.81 23.97 2.82
N VAL A 73 3.54 24.11 3.22
CA VAL A 73 2.78 22.99 3.78
C VAL A 73 2.19 22.15 2.65
N THR A 74 2.85 21.06 2.32
CA THR A 74 2.42 20.12 1.27
C THR A 74 1.93 18.80 1.85
N PRO A 75 1.10 18.01 1.12
CA PRO A 75 0.69 16.68 1.57
C PRO A 75 1.87 15.79 2.00
N TYR A 76 2.95 15.85 1.24
CA TYR A 76 4.18 15.12 1.53
C TYR A 76 4.77 15.49 2.90
N GLN A 77 4.90 16.78 3.19
CA GLN A 77 5.47 17.26 4.44
C GLN A 77 4.59 16.94 5.65
N VAL A 78 3.25 16.98 5.49
CA VAL A 78 2.31 16.58 6.55
C VAL A 78 2.48 15.09 6.87
N VAL A 79 2.55 14.22 5.86
CA VAL A 79 2.80 12.78 6.08
C VAL A 79 4.16 12.55 6.72
N MET A 80 5.22 13.24 6.26
CA MET A 80 6.56 13.12 6.85
C MET A 80 6.62 13.60 8.28
N GLN A 81 5.90 14.67 8.62
CA GLN A 81 5.79 15.16 9.99
C GLN A 81 5.08 14.13 10.91
N ARG A 82 4.00 13.51 10.44
CA ARG A 82 3.31 12.45 11.22
C ARG A 82 4.18 11.21 11.42
N LEU A 83 4.93 10.81 10.40
CA LEU A 83 5.87 9.69 10.51
C LEU A 83 7.05 9.97 11.44
N ALA A 84 7.20 11.21 11.96
CA ALA A 84 8.12 11.52 13.04
C ALA A 84 7.64 11.02 14.41
N ASP A 85 6.34 10.82 14.60
CA ASP A 85 5.81 10.15 15.79
C ASP A 85 6.16 8.65 15.74
N PRO A 86 6.93 8.12 16.71
CA PRO A 86 7.39 6.74 16.66
C PRO A 86 6.26 5.71 16.69
N VAL A 87 5.19 6.01 17.44
CA VAL A 87 4.04 5.10 17.58
C VAL A 87 3.26 5.04 16.27
N TYR A 88 2.97 6.21 15.71
CA TYR A 88 2.30 6.30 14.42
C TYR A 88 3.13 5.65 13.31
N ALA A 89 4.43 5.93 13.27
CA ALA A 89 5.33 5.36 12.27
C ALA A 89 5.36 3.83 12.33
N VAL A 90 5.50 3.24 13.51
CA VAL A 90 5.53 1.77 13.67
C VAL A 90 4.21 1.14 13.24
N LEU A 91 3.09 1.68 13.71
CA LEU A 91 1.78 1.13 13.38
C LEU A 91 1.46 1.28 11.89
N TRP A 92 1.71 2.45 11.32
CA TRP A 92 1.40 2.73 9.92
C TRP A 92 2.34 2.01 8.95
N LYS A 93 3.64 1.98 9.23
CA LYS A 93 4.60 1.20 8.45
C LYS A 93 4.31 -0.30 8.54
N GLY A 94 4.02 -0.81 9.75
CA GLY A 94 3.64 -2.20 9.96
C GLY A 94 2.39 -2.58 9.17
N PHE A 95 1.35 -1.75 9.20
CA PHE A 95 0.14 -1.92 8.40
C PHE A 95 0.45 -1.95 6.89
N ASN A 96 1.23 -1.00 6.39
CA ASN A 96 1.55 -0.93 4.97
C ASN A 96 2.44 -2.10 4.50
N ILE A 97 3.37 -2.58 5.34
CA ILE A 97 4.16 -3.79 5.05
C ILE A 97 3.26 -5.02 4.96
N LEU A 98 2.36 -5.20 5.93
CA LEU A 98 1.41 -6.31 5.91
C LEU A 98 0.50 -6.23 4.68
N PHE A 99 -0.03 -5.04 4.38
CA PHE A 99 -0.84 -4.80 3.20
C PHE A 99 -0.09 -5.15 1.91
N LEU A 100 1.14 -4.68 1.76
CA LEU A 100 2.00 -4.97 0.60
C LEU A 100 2.20 -6.49 0.40
N VAL A 101 2.58 -7.20 1.47
CA VAL A 101 2.82 -8.65 1.41
C VAL A 101 1.56 -9.42 1.01
N VAL A 102 0.44 -9.10 1.65
CA VAL A 102 -0.85 -9.78 1.38
C VAL A 102 -1.34 -9.44 -0.03
N ALA A 103 -1.21 -8.18 -0.48
CA ALA A 103 -1.63 -7.75 -1.80
C ALA A 103 -0.81 -8.41 -2.91
N LEU A 104 0.52 -8.43 -2.78
CA LEU A 104 1.39 -9.10 -3.75
C LEU A 104 1.13 -10.61 -3.79
N HIS A 105 1.05 -11.26 -2.63
CA HIS A 105 0.76 -12.70 -2.58
C HIS A 105 -0.58 -13.02 -3.24
N HIS A 106 -1.65 -12.32 -2.86
CA HIS A 106 -2.99 -12.55 -3.40
C HIS A 106 -3.05 -12.28 -4.90
N GLY A 107 -2.52 -11.13 -5.35
CA GLY A 107 -2.54 -10.74 -6.75
C GLY A 107 -1.73 -11.68 -7.65
N PHE A 108 -0.49 -11.99 -7.26
CA PHE A 108 0.37 -12.87 -8.05
C PHE A 108 -0.04 -14.35 -7.99
N TYR A 109 -0.62 -14.79 -6.88
CA TYR A 109 -1.22 -16.13 -6.83
C TYR A 109 -2.43 -16.22 -7.78
N GLY A 110 -3.31 -15.22 -7.76
CA GLY A 110 -4.45 -15.13 -8.68
C GLY A 110 -4.01 -15.06 -10.14
N LEU A 111 -3.04 -14.20 -10.45
CA LEU A 111 -2.45 -14.08 -11.78
C LEU A 111 -1.88 -15.42 -12.30
N ASN A 112 -1.12 -16.12 -11.46
CA ASN A 112 -0.55 -17.42 -11.83
C ASN A 112 -1.62 -18.49 -12.10
N ASN A 113 -2.75 -18.47 -11.39
CA ASN A 113 -3.87 -19.36 -11.67
C ASN A 113 -4.44 -19.06 -13.06
N VAL A 114 -4.71 -17.78 -13.36
CA VAL A 114 -5.21 -17.37 -14.70
C VAL A 114 -4.20 -17.75 -15.79
N LEU A 115 -2.92 -17.43 -15.64
CA LEU A 115 -1.89 -17.78 -16.62
C LEU A 115 -1.81 -19.29 -16.88
N THR A 116 -2.00 -20.10 -15.84
CA THR A 116 -1.98 -21.56 -15.96
C THR A 116 -3.16 -22.09 -16.79
N ASP A 117 -4.31 -21.42 -16.77
CA ASP A 117 -5.49 -21.80 -17.52
C ASP A 117 -5.34 -21.47 -19.03
N TYR A 118 -4.69 -20.35 -19.35
CA TYR A 118 -4.52 -19.91 -20.74
C TYR A 118 -3.30 -20.48 -21.44
N ILE A 119 -2.19 -20.74 -20.71
CA ILE A 119 -0.95 -21.25 -21.31
C ILE A 119 -0.99 -22.78 -21.37
N ARG A 120 -1.18 -23.35 -22.55
CA ARG A 120 -1.25 -24.81 -22.75
C ARG A 120 0.10 -25.49 -22.68
N ASN A 121 1.16 -24.83 -23.15
CA ASN A 121 2.51 -25.39 -23.18
C ASN A 121 3.10 -25.51 -21.77
N PRO A 122 3.56 -26.70 -21.30
CA PRO A 122 4.14 -26.88 -19.98
C PRO A 122 5.37 -25.99 -19.73
N MET A 123 6.24 -25.83 -20.69
CA MET A 123 7.42 -24.98 -20.59
C MET A 123 7.03 -23.51 -20.48
N GLY A 124 6.04 -23.07 -21.26
CA GLY A 124 5.48 -21.72 -21.17
C GLY A 124 4.90 -21.41 -19.78
N ARG A 125 4.24 -22.40 -19.14
CA ARG A 125 3.74 -22.24 -17.75
C ARG A 125 4.85 -22.03 -16.74
N ILE A 126 5.94 -22.80 -16.85
CA ILE A 126 7.10 -22.67 -15.97
C ILE A 126 7.71 -21.29 -16.12
N VAL A 127 7.97 -20.86 -17.36
CA VAL A 127 8.55 -19.53 -17.64
C VAL A 127 7.65 -18.41 -17.11
N ALA A 128 6.36 -18.45 -17.45
CA ALA A 128 5.40 -17.43 -17.01
C ALA A 128 5.31 -17.35 -15.47
N ARG A 129 5.27 -18.49 -14.79
CA ARG A 129 5.23 -18.57 -13.33
C ARG A 129 6.52 -18.04 -12.69
N THR A 130 7.68 -18.38 -13.26
CA THR A 130 8.97 -17.88 -12.75
C THR A 130 9.07 -16.38 -12.91
N LEU A 131 8.74 -15.84 -14.09
CA LEU A 131 8.74 -14.40 -14.34
C LEU A 131 7.76 -13.66 -13.41
N SER A 132 6.56 -14.20 -13.23
CA SER A 132 5.54 -13.63 -12.34
C SER A 132 6.04 -13.54 -10.90
N TRP A 133 6.58 -14.61 -10.32
CA TRP A 133 7.11 -14.59 -8.96
C TRP A 133 8.39 -13.75 -8.82
N SER A 134 9.24 -13.70 -9.85
CA SER A 134 10.40 -12.81 -9.87
C SER A 134 9.96 -11.34 -9.84
N LEU A 135 8.96 -10.99 -10.62
CA LEU A 135 8.37 -9.63 -10.58
C LEU A 135 7.77 -9.32 -9.20
N ALA A 136 7.03 -10.27 -8.61
CA ALA A 136 6.50 -10.09 -7.25
C ALA A 136 7.61 -9.82 -6.22
N ALA A 137 8.72 -10.55 -6.31
CA ALA A 137 9.88 -10.37 -5.42
C ALA A 137 10.52 -8.98 -5.60
N VAL A 138 10.69 -8.52 -6.83
CA VAL A 138 11.22 -7.18 -7.12
C VAL A 138 10.30 -6.10 -6.56
N LEU A 139 8.99 -6.21 -6.81
CA LEU A 139 8.00 -5.26 -6.28
C LEU A 139 7.95 -5.27 -4.75
N LEU A 140 8.12 -6.44 -4.13
CA LEU A 140 8.21 -6.55 -2.67
C LEU A 140 9.42 -5.77 -2.13
N VAL A 141 10.59 -5.95 -2.73
CA VAL A 141 11.82 -5.25 -2.30
C VAL A 141 11.67 -3.75 -2.45
N ILE A 142 11.17 -3.28 -3.60
CA ILE A 142 10.96 -1.86 -3.86
C ILE A 142 9.92 -1.28 -2.87
N GLY A 143 8.80 -1.98 -2.68
CA GLY A 143 7.75 -1.55 -1.77
C GLY A 143 8.20 -1.52 -0.31
N LEU A 144 8.95 -2.53 0.15
CA LEU A 144 9.54 -2.54 1.49
C LEU A 144 10.52 -1.38 1.69
N TYR A 145 11.40 -1.16 0.72
CA TYR A 145 12.33 -0.03 0.75
C TYR A 145 11.56 1.29 0.87
N SER A 146 10.56 1.49 0.04
CA SER A 146 9.73 2.71 0.05
C SER A 146 9.03 2.94 1.40
N VAL A 147 8.40 1.90 1.97
CA VAL A 147 7.69 2.00 3.26
C VAL A 147 8.66 2.25 4.42
N ILE A 148 9.81 1.56 4.43
CA ILE A 148 10.78 1.68 5.52
C ILE A 148 11.44 3.06 5.51
N THR A 149 11.84 3.55 4.34
CA THR A 149 12.54 4.84 4.21
C THR A 149 11.63 6.06 4.30
N ALA A 150 10.30 5.89 4.18
CA ALA A 150 9.37 6.99 4.35
C ALA A 150 9.50 7.63 5.75
N GLY A 151 9.71 8.94 5.80
CA GLY A 151 9.77 9.70 7.06
C GLY A 151 11.16 9.79 7.73
N TRP A 152 12.22 9.28 7.07
CA TRP A 152 13.63 9.44 7.50
C TRP A 152 14.29 10.58 6.76
#